data_f690271775b95cbc51b842145ac576d7
#
_entry.id   f690271775b95cbc51b842145ac576d7
#
_cell.length_a   1.000
_cell.length_b   1.000
_cell.length_c   1.000
_cell.angle_alpha   90.00
_cell.angle_beta   90.00
_cell.angle_gamma   90.00
#
_symmetry.space_group_name_H-M   'P 1'
#
loop_
_entity.id
_entity.type
_entity.pdbx_description
1 polymer ?
#
loop_
_entity_poly.entity_id
_entity_poly.type
_entity_poly.pdbx_seq_one_letter_code
_entity_poly.pdbx_strand_id
1 'polypeptide(L)'
;IAHIEGEVSEKFLNSIIVDVHGIGYEIGLSQIDAEATNVGERKKFYTYHAIRENAEDLYGFSSLMAKKIFELLISVNGVGPKAAMAILSLATPEEVRNAIANADTVFVSKAPGVGKKSAERVIVDLKDKVGLPTKYGATEVKTAIVPEDDEALDALMALGFPLKEATEALAKVDVNLSVEERIRLALKQR
;
A
#
# COMPACT_ATOMS: atom_id res chain seq x y z
N ILE A 1 -7.27 -13.08 8.67
CA ILE A 1 -6.45 -13.53 7.52
C ILE A 1 -5.48 -12.41 7.19
N ALA A 2 -4.16 -12.68 7.28
CA ALA A 2 -3.11 -11.68 7.12
C ALA A 2 -2.51 -11.66 5.70
N HIS A 3 -2.45 -12.80 5.04
CA HIS A 3 -2.07 -12.97 3.65
C HIS A 3 -2.71 -14.23 3.07
N ILE A 4 -2.78 -14.30 1.76
CA ILE A 4 -3.19 -15.47 0.99
C ILE A 4 -2.15 -15.69 -0.10
N GLU A 5 -1.73 -16.94 -0.29
CA GLU A 5 -0.85 -17.35 -1.37
C GLU A 5 -1.43 -18.58 -2.06
N GLY A 6 -1.63 -18.50 -3.36
CA GLY A 6 -2.23 -19.57 -4.16
C GLY A 6 -2.24 -19.24 -5.63
N GLU A 7 -2.93 -20.07 -6.40
CA GLU A 7 -3.16 -19.85 -7.82
C GLU A 7 -4.39 -18.97 -8.04
N VAL A 8 -4.29 -17.97 -8.89
CA VAL A 8 -5.42 -17.14 -9.29
C VAL A 8 -6.31 -17.96 -10.24
N SER A 9 -7.42 -18.47 -9.72
CA SER A 9 -8.35 -19.31 -10.50
C SER A 9 -9.31 -18.49 -11.34
N GLU A 10 -9.75 -17.33 -10.85
CA GLU A 10 -10.71 -16.48 -11.57
C GLU A 10 -10.39 -15.00 -11.35
N LYS A 11 -10.77 -14.16 -12.33
CA LYS A 11 -10.57 -12.71 -12.30
C LYS A 11 -11.85 -11.99 -12.69
N PHE A 12 -12.25 -11.04 -11.87
CA PHE A 12 -13.35 -10.11 -12.11
C PHE A 12 -12.82 -8.68 -12.22
N LEU A 13 -13.71 -7.69 -12.36
CA LEU A 13 -13.32 -6.30 -12.54
C LEU A 13 -12.50 -5.75 -11.36
N ASN A 14 -12.93 -6.04 -10.13
CA ASN A 14 -12.35 -5.50 -8.90
C ASN A 14 -12.06 -6.59 -7.85
N SER A 15 -12.09 -7.86 -8.23
CA SER A 15 -11.78 -8.99 -7.37
C SER A 15 -11.19 -10.15 -8.17
N ILE A 16 -10.53 -11.03 -7.46
CA ILE A 16 -10.03 -12.31 -7.97
C ILE A 16 -10.42 -13.42 -7.02
N ILE A 17 -10.42 -14.66 -7.50
CA ILE A 17 -10.45 -15.84 -6.62
C ILE A 17 -9.05 -16.45 -6.61
N VAL A 18 -8.50 -16.64 -5.41
CA VAL A 18 -7.24 -17.36 -5.20
C VAL A 18 -7.55 -18.72 -4.63
N ASP A 19 -7.21 -19.78 -5.37
CA ASP A 19 -7.31 -21.15 -4.90
C ASP A 19 -6.13 -21.50 -3.99
N VAL A 20 -6.46 -21.93 -2.79
CA VAL A 20 -5.49 -22.44 -1.82
C VAL A 20 -5.90 -23.87 -1.45
N HIS A 21 -5.34 -24.83 -2.16
CA HIS A 21 -5.58 -26.26 -1.95
C HIS A 21 -7.08 -26.66 -2.02
N GLY A 22 -7.81 -26.13 -3.00
CA GLY A 22 -9.21 -26.42 -3.23
C GLY A 22 -10.17 -25.51 -2.45
N ILE A 23 -9.69 -24.51 -1.74
CA ILE A 23 -10.51 -23.46 -1.13
C ILE A 23 -10.28 -22.15 -1.89
N GLY A 24 -11.34 -21.64 -2.55
CA GLY A 24 -11.31 -20.36 -3.24
C GLY A 24 -11.59 -19.19 -2.31
N TYR A 25 -10.66 -18.25 -2.24
CA TYR A 25 -10.82 -16.99 -1.51
C TYR A 25 -11.07 -15.86 -2.48
N GLU A 26 -12.23 -15.22 -2.42
CA GLU A 26 -12.47 -14.00 -3.17
C GLU A 26 -11.82 -12.81 -2.45
N ILE A 27 -10.93 -12.09 -3.16
CA ILE A 27 -10.21 -10.93 -2.65
C ILE A 27 -10.50 -9.72 -3.53
N GLY A 28 -10.96 -8.62 -2.91
CA GLY A 28 -11.10 -7.33 -3.58
C GLY A 28 -9.73 -6.70 -3.81
N LEU A 29 -9.45 -6.24 -5.02
CA LEU A 29 -8.18 -5.61 -5.40
C LEU A 29 -8.39 -4.15 -5.84
N SER A 30 -7.32 -3.36 -5.78
CA SER A 30 -7.25 -2.10 -6.54
C SER A 30 -7.29 -2.40 -8.04
N GLN A 31 -7.71 -1.41 -8.85
CA GLN A 31 -7.72 -1.60 -10.29
C GLN A 31 -6.32 -1.93 -10.82
N ILE A 32 -5.29 -1.28 -10.30
CA ILE A 32 -3.89 -1.50 -10.70
C ILE A 32 -3.46 -2.94 -10.38
N ASP A 33 -3.70 -3.41 -9.15
CA ASP A 33 -3.36 -4.77 -8.76
C ASP A 33 -4.16 -5.81 -9.57
N ALA A 34 -5.43 -5.53 -9.85
CA ALA A 34 -6.27 -6.39 -10.68
C ALA A 34 -5.74 -6.45 -12.13
N GLU A 35 -5.36 -5.32 -12.73
CA GLU A 35 -4.79 -5.28 -14.08
C GLU A 35 -3.46 -6.04 -14.17
N ALA A 36 -2.61 -5.92 -13.14
CA ALA A 36 -1.30 -6.58 -13.04
C ALA A 36 -1.38 -8.08 -12.64
N THR A 37 -2.58 -8.63 -12.44
CA THR A 37 -2.76 -10.02 -12.01
C THR A 37 -3.42 -10.84 -13.12
N ASN A 38 -2.86 -12.03 -13.42
CA ASN A 38 -3.38 -12.92 -14.46
C ASN A 38 -3.92 -14.23 -13.87
N VAL A 39 -4.93 -14.79 -14.54
CA VAL A 39 -5.45 -16.12 -14.19
C VAL A 39 -4.38 -17.17 -14.47
N GLY A 40 -4.24 -18.15 -13.57
CA GLY A 40 -3.25 -19.22 -13.63
C GLY A 40 -1.91 -18.87 -13.00
N GLU A 41 -1.66 -17.60 -12.61
CA GLU A 41 -0.43 -17.26 -11.90
C GLU A 41 -0.52 -17.62 -10.40
N ARG A 42 0.61 -18.08 -9.83
CA ARG A 42 0.74 -18.24 -8.38
C ARG A 42 1.26 -16.94 -7.78
N LYS A 43 0.49 -16.36 -6.86
CA LYS A 43 0.81 -15.06 -6.28
C LYS A 43 0.43 -14.98 -4.80
N LYS A 44 1.21 -14.21 -4.05
CA LYS A 44 0.91 -13.86 -2.67
C LYS A 44 0.28 -12.48 -2.61
N PHE A 45 -0.80 -12.36 -1.86
CA PHE A 45 -1.44 -11.09 -1.52
C PHE A 45 -1.45 -10.89 -0.02
N TYR A 46 -1.01 -9.73 0.43
CA TYR A 46 -1.25 -9.29 1.81
C TYR A 46 -2.72 -8.91 1.92
N THR A 47 -3.39 -9.29 3.00
CA THR A 47 -4.84 -9.08 3.10
C THR A 47 -5.23 -8.26 4.31
N TYR A 48 -6.26 -7.45 4.13
CA TYR A 48 -7.04 -6.86 5.21
C TYR A 48 -8.38 -7.59 5.29
N HIS A 49 -8.66 -8.22 6.44
CA HIS A 49 -9.90 -8.95 6.69
C HIS A 49 -10.88 -8.03 7.40
N ALA A 50 -11.88 -7.53 6.68
CA ALA A 50 -12.94 -6.68 7.21
C ALA A 50 -14.08 -7.57 7.69
N ILE A 51 -14.26 -7.66 9.00
CA ILE A 51 -15.35 -8.41 9.62
C ILE A 51 -16.42 -7.41 10.09
N ARG A 52 -17.65 -7.62 9.66
CA ARG A 52 -18.83 -6.85 10.05
C ARG A 52 -19.93 -7.82 10.47
N GLU A 53 -20.95 -7.33 11.14
CA GLU A 53 -22.05 -8.15 11.66
C GLU A 53 -22.69 -9.06 10.60
N ASN A 54 -22.82 -8.58 9.36
CA ASN A 54 -23.51 -9.29 8.26
C ASN A 54 -22.62 -9.53 7.04
N ALA A 55 -21.31 -9.33 7.14
CA ALA A 55 -20.39 -9.50 6.01
C ALA A 55 -18.94 -9.71 6.44
N GLU A 56 -18.24 -10.54 5.70
CA GLU A 56 -16.79 -10.69 5.77
C GLU A 56 -16.21 -10.41 4.39
N ASP A 57 -15.35 -9.40 4.30
CA ASP A 57 -14.70 -9.03 3.05
C ASP A 57 -13.17 -9.18 3.20
N LEU A 58 -12.51 -9.66 2.17
CA LEU A 58 -11.06 -9.67 2.07
C LEU A 58 -10.62 -8.63 1.02
N TYR A 59 -9.73 -7.74 1.42
CA TYR A 59 -9.06 -6.80 0.53
C TYR A 59 -7.60 -7.23 0.39
N GLY A 60 -7.12 -7.39 -0.85
CA GLY A 60 -5.78 -7.86 -1.16
C GLY A 60 -4.89 -6.75 -1.71
N PHE A 61 -3.60 -6.88 -1.44
CA PHE A 61 -2.57 -5.92 -1.81
C PHE A 61 -1.32 -6.68 -2.27
N SER A 62 -0.69 -6.22 -3.34
CA SER A 62 0.56 -6.80 -3.85
C SER A 62 1.75 -6.52 -2.94
N SER A 63 1.70 -5.46 -2.13
CA SER A 63 2.77 -5.08 -1.21
C SER A 63 2.26 -4.73 0.19
N LEU A 64 3.15 -4.83 1.20
CA LEU A 64 2.87 -4.37 2.57
C LEU A 64 2.66 -2.86 2.61
N MET A 65 3.36 -2.09 1.77
CA MET A 65 3.15 -0.65 1.64
C MET A 65 1.71 -0.33 1.24
N ALA A 66 1.20 -0.97 0.19
CA ALA A 66 -0.19 -0.78 -0.26
C ALA A 66 -1.19 -1.11 0.85
N LYS A 67 -1.00 -2.25 1.54
CA LYS A 67 -1.82 -2.62 2.69
C LYS A 67 -1.77 -1.56 3.80
N LYS A 68 -0.58 -1.03 4.10
CA LYS A 68 -0.41 -0.04 5.17
C LYS A 68 -1.06 1.30 4.83
N ILE A 69 -0.94 1.73 3.57
CA ILE A 69 -1.65 2.94 3.10
C ILE A 69 -3.16 2.73 3.19
N PHE A 70 -3.67 1.56 2.80
CA PHE A 70 -5.08 1.22 2.97
C PHE A 70 -5.53 1.31 4.43
N GLU A 71 -4.77 0.71 5.38
CA GLU A 71 -5.06 0.77 6.81
C GLU A 71 -5.08 2.21 7.34
N LEU A 72 -4.16 3.05 6.88
CA LEU A 72 -4.15 4.48 7.20
C LEU A 72 -5.39 5.18 6.63
N LEU A 73 -5.75 4.94 5.37
CA LEU A 73 -6.91 5.55 4.73
C LEU A 73 -8.21 5.21 5.45
N ILE A 74 -8.43 3.94 5.81
CA ILE A 74 -9.64 3.53 6.54
C ILE A 74 -9.69 4.02 7.99
N SER A 75 -8.56 4.46 8.57
CA SER A 75 -8.53 5.09 9.89
C SER A 75 -9.08 6.52 9.88
N VAL A 76 -9.23 7.12 8.70
CA VAL A 76 -9.80 8.47 8.54
C VAL A 76 -11.32 8.40 8.61
N ASN A 77 -11.91 9.20 9.48
CA ASN A 77 -13.36 9.23 9.63
C ASN A 77 -14.06 9.60 8.30
N GLY A 78 -14.99 8.75 7.86
CA GLY A 78 -15.73 8.92 6.60
C GLY A 78 -15.04 8.31 5.38
N VAL A 79 -13.90 7.64 5.55
CA VAL A 79 -13.24 6.85 4.51
C VAL A 79 -13.43 5.36 4.81
N GLY A 80 -14.31 4.71 4.08
CA GLY A 80 -14.51 3.26 4.18
C GLY A 80 -13.61 2.48 3.21
N PRO A 81 -13.61 1.13 3.29
CA PRO A 81 -12.77 0.28 2.43
C PRO A 81 -12.94 0.56 0.94
N LYS A 82 -14.16 0.78 0.45
CA LYS A 82 -14.41 1.09 -0.97
C LYS A 82 -13.73 2.39 -1.41
N ALA A 83 -13.80 3.43 -0.59
CA ALA A 83 -13.14 4.71 -0.89
C ALA A 83 -11.62 4.59 -0.82
N ALA A 84 -11.08 3.85 0.15
CA ALA A 84 -9.65 3.57 0.26
C ALA A 84 -9.12 2.78 -0.96
N MET A 85 -9.84 1.75 -1.43
CA MET A 85 -9.49 1.03 -2.65
C MET A 85 -9.57 1.91 -3.89
N ALA A 86 -10.55 2.81 -3.98
CA ALA A 86 -10.66 3.78 -5.09
C ALA A 86 -9.45 4.75 -5.10
N ILE A 87 -8.98 5.20 -3.94
CA ILE A 87 -7.76 6.03 -3.85
C ILE A 87 -6.52 5.25 -4.30
N LEU A 88 -6.37 3.99 -3.85
CA LEU A 88 -5.26 3.11 -4.26
C LEU A 88 -5.33 2.68 -5.74
N SER A 89 -6.47 2.88 -6.39
CA SER A 89 -6.64 2.64 -7.84
C SER A 89 -6.26 3.85 -8.70
N LEU A 90 -5.90 5.00 -8.11
CA LEU A 90 -5.52 6.19 -8.88
C LEU A 90 -4.12 6.09 -9.47
N ALA A 91 -3.19 5.48 -8.75
CA ALA A 91 -1.78 5.37 -9.11
C ALA A 91 -1.10 4.32 -8.23
N THR A 92 0.20 4.12 -8.43
CA THR A 92 1.00 3.21 -7.60
C THR A 92 0.91 3.60 -6.11
N PRO A 93 1.08 2.65 -5.18
CA PRO A 93 1.07 2.94 -3.74
C PRO A 93 2.04 4.05 -3.33
N GLU A 94 3.22 4.10 -3.96
CA GLU A 94 4.20 5.15 -3.72
C GLU A 94 3.69 6.53 -4.18
N GLU A 95 3.09 6.63 -5.36
CA GLU A 95 2.52 7.89 -5.86
C GLU A 95 1.35 8.36 -4.99
N VAL A 96 0.49 7.44 -4.54
CA VAL A 96 -0.60 7.76 -3.59
C VAL A 96 -0.01 8.28 -2.27
N ARG A 97 0.99 7.61 -1.73
CA ARG A 97 1.72 8.06 -0.54
C ARG A 97 2.29 9.46 -0.71
N ASN A 98 2.99 9.68 -1.83
CA ASN A 98 3.61 10.97 -2.14
C ASN A 98 2.57 12.09 -2.32
N ALA A 99 1.44 11.81 -2.96
CA ALA A 99 0.35 12.77 -3.08
C ALA A 99 -0.19 13.19 -1.72
N ILE A 100 -0.37 12.23 -0.79
CA ILE A 100 -0.82 12.53 0.58
C ILE A 100 0.26 13.33 1.33
N ALA A 101 1.53 12.95 1.25
CA ALA A 101 2.64 13.64 1.92
C ALA A 101 2.83 15.08 1.42
N ASN A 102 2.61 15.31 0.11
CA ASN A 102 2.67 16.63 -0.52
C ASN A 102 1.36 17.43 -0.38
N ALA A 103 0.38 16.94 0.36
CA ALA A 103 -0.92 17.56 0.56
C ALA A 103 -1.71 17.80 -0.75
N ASP A 104 -1.57 16.90 -1.75
CA ASP A 104 -2.30 16.98 -3.02
C ASP A 104 -3.75 16.50 -2.87
N THR A 105 -4.59 17.41 -2.37
CA THR A 105 -6.03 17.17 -2.22
C THR A 105 -6.73 16.94 -3.57
N VAL A 106 -6.22 17.58 -4.64
CA VAL A 106 -6.81 17.44 -5.98
C VAL A 106 -6.62 16.02 -6.49
N PHE A 107 -5.44 15.44 -6.30
CA PHE A 107 -5.18 14.05 -6.64
C PHE A 107 -6.14 13.11 -5.90
N VAL A 108 -6.21 13.19 -4.57
CA VAL A 108 -7.05 12.30 -3.76
C VAL A 108 -8.53 12.43 -4.11
N SER A 109 -9.00 13.64 -4.44
CA SER A 109 -10.41 13.88 -4.81
C SER A 109 -10.80 13.32 -6.18
N LYS A 110 -9.86 12.84 -7.00
CA LYS A 110 -10.17 12.15 -8.27
C LYS A 110 -10.73 10.74 -8.04
N ALA A 111 -10.52 10.16 -6.86
CA ALA A 111 -11.02 8.81 -6.56
C ALA A 111 -12.55 8.78 -6.56
N PRO A 112 -13.18 7.83 -7.27
CA PRO A 112 -14.63 7.67 -7.27
C PRO A 112 -15.19 7.53 -5.86
N GLY A 113 -16.20 8.34 -5.52
CA GLY A 113 -16.82 8.35 -4.19
C GLY A 113 -16.05 9.13 -3.13
N VAL A 114 -14.94 9.77 -3.48
CA VAL A 114 -14.16 10.63 -2.58
C VAL A 114 -14.41 12.11 -2.95
N GLY A 115 -15.23 12.77 -2.16
CA GLY A 115 -15.49 14.21 -2.36
C GLY A 115 -14.36 15.08 -1.80
N LYS A 116 -14.36 16.38 -2.17
CA LYS A 116 -13.36 17.35 -1.74
C LYS A 116 -13.16 17.36 -0.21
N LYS A 117 -14.24 17.35 0.58
CA LYS A 117 -14.17 17.34 2.05
C LYS A 117 -13.49 16.07 2.60
N SER A 118 -13.77 14.91 1.99
CA SER A 118 -13.12 13.65 2.38
C SER A 118 -11.63 13.66 2.02
N ALA A 119 -11.28 14.17 0.84
CA ALA A 119 -9.89 14.31 0.42
C ALA A 119 -9.11 15.28 1.33
N GLU A 120 -9.68 16.44 1.69
CA GLU A 120 -9.08 17.37 2.65
C GLU A 120 -8.82 16.70 4.00
N ARG A 121 -9.78 15.91 4.50
CA ARG A 121 -9.62 15.16 5.75
C ARG A 121 -8.53 14.11 5.68
N VAL A 122 -8.47 13.33 4.58
CA VAL A 122 -7.38 12.37 4.33
C VAL A 122 -6.03 13.07 4.44
N ILE A 123 -5.86 14.22 3.78
CA ILE A 123 -4.61 14.97 3.83
C ILE A 123 -4.29 15.42 5.25
N VAL A 124 -5.24 16.05 5.94
CA VAL A 124 -5.02 16.56 7.31
C VAL A 124 -4.62 15.45 8.27
N ASP A 125 -5.31 14.30 8.19
CA ASP A 125 -5.12 13.20 9.14
C ASP A 125 -3.86 12.36 8.83
N LEU A 126 -3.40 12.31 7.55
CA LEU A 126 -2.40 11.35 7.12
C LEU A 126 -1.07 11.92 6.62
N LYS A 127 -0.97 13.19 6.20
CA LYS A 127 0.26 13.77 5.63
C LYS A 127 1.51 13.53 6.49
N ASP A 128 1.37 13.58 7.81
CA ASP A 128 2.47 13.39 8.75
C ASP A 128 2.67 11.91 9.16
N LYS A 129 1.79 11.00 8.68
CA LYS A 129 1.84 9.56 9.01
C LYS A 129 2.37 8.69 7.88
N VAL A 130 2.31 9.18 6.64
CA VAL A 130 2.72 8.40 5.45
C VAL A 130 4.22 8.49 5.14
N GLY A 131 4.99 9.27 5.90
CA GLY A 131 6.43 9.49 5.69
C GLY A 131 6.75 10.67 4.78
N LEU A 132 8.03 10.91 4.54
CA LEU A 132 8.50 12.03 3.72
C LEU A 132 8.15 11.81 2.24
N PRO A 133 7.75 12.89 1.51
CA PRO A 133 7.54 12.79 0.08
C PRO A 133 8.88 12.54 -0.64
N THR A 134 8.90 11.57 -1.53
CA THR A 134 9.98 11.44 -2.50
C THR A 134 9.82 12.53 -3.55
N LYS A 135 10.84 13.37 -3.74
CA LYS A 135 10.78 14.45 -4.72
C LYS A 135 10.86 13.87 -6.14
N TYR A 136 9.75 13.91 -6.87
CA TYR A 136 9.77 13.72 -8.32
C TYR A 136 10.44 14.93 -8.97
N GLY A 137 11.47 14.69 -9.78
CA GLY A 137 11.98 15.65 -10.78
C GLY A 137 13.00 16.67 -10.35
N ALA A 138 13.71 16.52 -9.23
CA ALA A 138 14.90 17.32 -8.95
C ALA A 138 16.17 16.51 -9.29
N THR A 139 16.86 16.92 -10.33
CA THR A 139 18.23 16.52 -10.64
C THR A 139 19.11 16.71 -9.39
N GLU A 140 19.79 15.62 -9.00
CA GLU A 140 20.89 15.62 -8.03
C GLU A 140 20.62 15.98 -6.56
N VAL A 141 19.85 15.14 -5.85
CA VAL A 141 20.30 14.63 -4.56
C VAL A 141 19.87 13.16 -4.52
N LYS A 142 20.81 12.24 -4.39
CA LYS A 142 20.59 10.79 -4.23
C LYS A 142 19.92 10.49 -2.88
N THR A 143 18.69 10.89 -2.73
CA THR A 143 17.82 10.36 -1.69
C THR A 143 17.16 9.14 -2.34
N ALA A 144 17.56 7.97 -1.90
CA ALA A 144 17.13 6.70 -2.46
C ALA A 144 15.60 6.64 -2.55
N ILE A 145 15.09 6.51 -3.78
CA ILE A 145 13.71 6.07 -4.03
C ILE A 145 13.65 4.67 -3.46
N VAL A 146 12.83 4.46 -2.43
CA VAL A 146 12.54 3.11 -1.93
C VAL A 146 11.56 2.49 -2.94
N PRO A 147 11.95 1.46 -3.71
CA PRO A 147 11.07 0.84 -4.69
C PRO A 147 9.81 0.26 -4.05
N GLU A 148 8.74 0.10 -4.82
CA GLU A 148 7.47 -0.48 -4.34
C GLU A 148 7.63 -1.89 -3.76
N ASP A 149 8.54 -2.68 -4.32
CA ASP A 149 8.92 -4.02 -3.87
C ASP A 149 10.21 -3.98 -3.06
N ASP A 150 10.40 -2.97 -2.21
CA ASP A 150 11.60 -2.89 -1.39
C ASP A 150 11.51 -3.87 -0.21
N GLU A 151 12.14 -5.02 -0.38
CA GLU A 151 12.21 -6.06 0.65
C GLU A 151 12.74 -5.53 2.00
N ALA A 152 13.60 -4.50 2.00
CA ALA A 152 14.10 -3.89 3.22
C ALA A 152 13.01 -3.07 3.93
N LEU A 153 12.15 -2.38 3.17
CA LEU A 153 10.99 -1.65 3.71
C LEU A 153 9.98 -2.63 4.30
N ASP A 154 9.65 -3.68 3.54
CA ASP A 154 8.72 -4.73 3.98
C ASP A 154 9.23 -5.42 5.25
N ALA A 155 10.52 -5.70 5.34
CA ALA A 155 11.13 -6.31 6.51
C ALA A 155 11.07 -5.40 7.75
N LEU A 156 11.34 -4.10 7.60
CA LEU A 156 11.21 -3.14 8.71
C LEU A 156 9.75 -3.01 9.18
N MET A 157 8.81 -2.99 8.24
CA MET A 157 7.39 -2.95 8.57
C MET A 157 6.93 -4.24 9.25
N ALA A 158 7.44 -5.40 8.83
CA ALA A 158 7.17 -6.68 9.48
C ALA A 158 7.75 -6.75 10.90
N LEU A 159 8.86 -6.04 11.17
CA LEU A 159 9.42 -5.86 12.51
C LEU A 159 8.63 -4.86 13.38
N GLY A 160 7.54 -4.28 12.85
CA GLY A 160 6.66 -3.39 13.58
C GLY A 160 6.98 -1.89 13.45
N PHE A 161 7.90 -1.50 12.57
CA PHE A 161 8.18 -0.08 12.33
C PHE A 161 7.00 0.57 11.61
N PRO A 162 6.54 1.77 12.05
CA PRO A 162 5.60 2.57 11.29
C PRO A 162 6.16 2.89 9.90
N LEU A 163 5.28 2.97 8.87
CA LEU A 163 5.67 3.27 7.50
C LEU A 163 6.57 4.51 7.41
N LYS A 164 6.24 5.57 8.16
CA LYS A 164 7.02 6.80 8.25
C LYS A 164 8.46 6.52 8.71
N GLU A 165 8.63 5.86 9.84
CA GLU A 165 9.95 5.60 10.44
C GLU A 165 10.79 4.67 9.54
N ALA A 166 10.18 3.64 8.98
CA ALA A 166 10.84 2.72 8.05
C ALA A 166 11.34 3.43 6.78
N THR A 167 10.50 4.29 6.19
CA THR A 167 10.86 5.06 5.00
C THR A 167 11.97 6.07 5.30
N GLU A 168 11.88 6.80 6.41
CA GLU A 168 12.90 7.79 6.84
C GLU A 168 14.26 7.13 7.15
N ALA A 169 14.24 5.94 7.75
CA ALA A 169 15.45 5.19 8.05
C ALA A 169 16.15 4.70 6.77
N LEU A 170 15.38 4.15 5.82
CA LEU A 170 15.91 3.67 4.55
C LEU A 170 16.34 4.78 3.59
N ALA A 171 15.72 5.96 3.65
CA ALA A 171 16.10 7.10 2.82
C ALA A 171 17.54 7.58 3.05
N LYS A 172 18.17 7.20 4.17
CA LYS A 172 19.55 7.53 4.52
C LYS A 172 20.54 6.41 4.17
N VAL A 173 20.07 5.30 3.60
CA VAL A 173 20.86 4.12 3.29
C VAL A 173 20.99 3.97 1.78
N ASP A 174 22.19 3.57 1.30
CA ASP A 174 22.42 3.35 -0.13
C ASP A 174 21.55 2.19 -0.63
N VAL A 175 20.77 2.44 -1.68
CA VAL A 175 19.85 1.47 -2.31
C VAL A 175 20.58 0.30 -3.00
N ASN A 176 21.86 0.48 -3.35
CA ASN A 176 22.65 -0.54 -4.02
C ASN A 176 23.21 -1.60 -3.06
N LEU A 177 23.05 -1.42 -1.75
CA LEU A 177 23.43 -2.42 -0.75
C LEU A 177 22.44 -3.59 -0.73
N SER A 178 22.91 -4.74 -0.22
CA SER A 178 22.02 -5.88 0.00
C SER A 178 20.89 -5.53 0.99
N VAL A 179 19.76 -6.24 0.87
CA VAL A 179 18.60 -6.07 1.75
C VAL A 179 19.01 -6.17 3.22
N GLU A 180 19.83 -7.17 3.56
CA GLU A 180 20.33 -7.37 4.93
C GLU A 180 21.16 -6.19 5.45
N GLU A 181 22.06 -5.66 4.62
CA GLU A 181 22.89 -4.51 4.98
C GLU A 181 22.05 -3.24 5.14
N ARG A 182 21.05 -3.04 4.26
CA ARG A 182 20.13 -1.91 4.34
C ARG A 182 19.32 -1.95 5.62
N ILE A 183 18.75 -3.09 5.99
CA ILE A 183 18.03 -3.28 7.24
C ILE A 183 18.94 -3.00 8.43
N ARG A 184 20.14 -3.59 8.44
CA ARG A 184 21.10 -3.41 9.53
C ARG A 184 21.51 -1.95 9.72
N LEU A 185 21.73 -1.20 8.63
CA LEU A 185 22.09 0.22 8.70
C LEU A 185 20.91 1.08 9.13
N ALA A 186 19.70 0.80 8.65
CA ALA A 186 18.50 1.49 9.09
C ALA A 186 18.25 1.32 10.60
N LEU A 187 18.45 0.12 11.14
CA LEU A 187 18.32 -0.17 12.57
C LEU A 187 19.40 0.50 13.44
N LYS A 188 20.59 0.76 12.91
CA LYS A 188 21.70 1.43 13.66
C LYS A 188 21.53 2.94 13.79
N GLN A 189 20.66 3.55 13.02
CA GLN A 189 20.46 5.01 13.00
C GLN A 189 19.42 5.50 14.01
N ARG A 190 19.01 4.64 14.91
CA ARG A 190 18.04 4.93 15.97
C ARG A 190 18.70 5.45 17.24
#